data_d18748be855f4a87c2c6761ff576effc
#
_entry.id   d18748be855f4a87c2c6761ff576effc
#
_cell.length_a   1.000
_cell.length_b   1.000
_cell.length_c   1.000
_cell.angle_alpha   90.00
_cell.angle_beta   90.00
_cell.angle_gamma   90.00
#
_symmetry.space_group_name_H-M   'P 1'
#
loop_
_entity.id
_entity.type
_entity.pdbx_description
1 polymer ?
#
loop_
_entity_poly.entity_id
_entity_poly.type
_entity_poly.pdbx_seq_one_letter_code
_entity_poly.pdbx_strand_id
1 'polypeptide(L)'
;MSALGLLAMISLARPAISEEIRIGYQKSSTLTAILKTNGELEKALAPLGITVSWHEFTSGLPLLEAINVGSVDFGADVADTVPIFAQAAGAKLAYVAEEAASPSAQAILVPKDSPVKSVADLKGKKVAVTKGAGSHFLLLAALAKSGLTFKDITPAYLTPADGRAAFVSNNVDAWVAWDPFLTSASRQSGARTLSDGSNGLASYKRYYVASAAFADRRGDALNVIFNKLAETGKWVKANPKDAATILAGLWGIDAAAVEEANSHRSYNVGAVTVPGLSEQQRIADAFVAEGLIPKKVNTTDVKIWAPKGS
;
A
#
# COMPACT_ATOMS: atom_id res chain seq x y z
N MET A 1 14.76 1.89 -76.66
CA MET A 1 14.59 0.87 -75.58
C MET A 1 15.03 1.52 -74.28
N SER A 2 14.06 2.01 -73.52
CA SER A 2 14.33 2.70 -72.23
C SER A 2 13.94 1.75 -71.09
N ALA A 3 14.95 1.38 -70.27
CA ALA A 3 14.74 0.54 -69.11
C ALA A 3 14.39 1.47 -67.90
N LEU A 4 13.16 1.40 -67.41
CA LEU A 4 12.74 1.99 -66.14
C LEU A 4 13.21 1.09 -65.01
N GLY A 5 14.16 1.58 -64.22
CA GLY A 5 14.59 0.94 -62.96
C GLY A 5 13.61 1.24 -61.85
N LEU A 6 12.93 0.20 -61.33
CA LEU A 6 12.06 0.24 -60.19
C LEU A 6 12.92 0.24 -58.89
N LEU A 7 13.08 1.39 -58.23
CA LEU A 7 13.71 1.45 -56.91
C LEU A 7 12.70 0.97 -55.86
N ALA A 8 12.88 -0.25 -55.35
CA ALA A 8 12.12 -0.74 -54.19
C ALA A 8 12.69 -0.04 -52.93
N MET A 9 11.88 0.85 -52.33
CA MET A 9 12.14 1.40 -50.98
C MET A 9 11.91 0.30 -49.95
N ILE A 10 12.99 -0.30 -49.47
CA ILE A 10 12.94 -1.19 -48.29
C ILE A 10 12.75 -0.29 -47.05
N SER A 11 11.54 -0.20 -46.55
CA SER A 11 11.24 0.42 -45.25
C SER A 11 11.87 -0.45 -44.17
N LEU A 12 13.02 -0.07 -43.66
CA LEU A 12 13.61 -0.64 -42.46
C LEU A 12 12.70 -0.26 -41.28
N ALA A 13 11.82 -1.17 -40.86
CA ALA A 13 11.10 -1.06 -39.64
C ALA A 13 12.13 -1.00 -38.48
N ARG A 14 12.32 0.18 -37.88
CA ARG A 14 13.09 0.30 -36.64
C ARG A 14 12.39 -0.56 -35.59
N PRO A 15 13.11 -1.43 -34.85
CA PRO A 15 12.53 -2.09 -33.72
C PRO A 15 11.97 -1.01 -32.79
N ALA A 16 10.67 -1.05 -32.50
CA ALA A 16 10.07 -0.18 -31.51
C ALA A 16 10.79 -0.51 -30.18
N ILE A 17 11.55 0.45 -29.66
CA ILE A 17 12.14 0.32 -28.33
C ILE A 17 10.95 0.25 -27.38
N SER A 18 10.71 -0.95 -26.82
CA SER A 18 9.70 -1.14 -25.79
C SER A 18 10.11 -0.33 -24.56
N GLU A 19 9.24 0.57 -24.10
CA GLU A 19 9.48 1.28 -22.85
C GLU A 19 9.10 0.34 -21.70
N GLU A 20 9.95 0.27 -20.68
CA GLU A 20 9.67 -0.50 -19.48
C GLU A 20 9.02 0.39 -18.41
N ILE A 21 7.92 -0.07 -17.78
CA ILE A 21 7.43 0.46 -16.53
C ILE A 21 7.85 -0.44 -15.37
N ARG A 22 8.48 0.15 -14.35
CA ARG A 22 8.93 -0.53 -13.14
C ARG A 22 7.89 -0.32 -12.05
N ILE A 23 7.18 -1.41 -11.70
CA ILE A 23 6.10 -1.38 -10.70
C ILE A 23 6.61 -1.95 -9.38
N GLY A 24 6.63 -1.11 -8.33
CA GLY A 24 6.89 -1.53 -6.97
C GLY A 24 5.61 -1.95 -6.25
N TYR A 25 5.65 -3.03 -5.50
CA TYR A 25 4.53 -3.53 -4.72
C TYR A 25 5.01 -4.16 -3.40
N GLN A 26 4.11 -4.29 -2.43
CA GLN A 26 4.36 -5.03 -1.20
C GLN A 26 3.81 -6.45 -1.30
N LYS A 27 4.38 -7.40 -0.57
CA LYS A 27 3.87 -8.79 -0.55
C LYS A 27 2.37 -8.86 -0.25
N SER A 28 1.85 -7.95 0.58
CA SER A 28 0.43 -7.85 0.94
C SER A 28 -0.44 -7.07 -0.07
N SER A 29 0.11 -6.65 -1.21
CA SER A 29 -0.63 -5.88 -2.23
C SER A 29 -1.54 -6.78 -3.06
N THR A 30 -2.78 -6.98 -2.62
CA THR A 30 -3.75 -7.92 -3.19
C THR A 30 -3.97 -7.73 -4.68
N LEU A 31 -4.40 -6.52 -5.11
CA LEU A 31 -4.78 -6.27 -6.51
C LEU A 31 -3.59 -6.43 -7.45
N THR A 32 -2.44 -5.91 -7.02
CA THR A 32 -1.20 -5.98 -7.79
C THR A 32 -0.66 -7.42 -7.89
N ALA A 33 -0.76 -8.20 -6.81
CA ALA A 33 -0.35 -9.60 -6.82
C ALA A 33 -1.20 -10.43 -7.81
N ILE A 34 -2.51 -10.18 -7.86
CA ILE A 34 -3.41 -10.84 -8.81
C ILE A 34 -3.07 -10.43 -10.25
N LEU A 35 -2.91 -9.12 -10.53
CA LEU A 35 -2.56 -8.61 -11.85
C LEU A 35 -1.22 -9.17 -12.35
N LYS A 36 -0.21 -9.25 -11.47
CA LYS A 36 1.08 -9.87 -11.78
C LYS A 36 0.93 -11.36 -12.11
N THR A 37 0.09 -12.08 -11.36
CA THR A 37 -0.05 -13.53 -11.52
C THR A 37 -0.77 -13.90 -12.81
N ASN A 38 -1.79 -13.12 -13.22
CA ASN A 38 -2.58 -13.41 -14.41
C ASN A 38 -2.05 -12.75 -15.70
N GLY A 39 -1.07 -11.83 -15.58
CA GLY A 39 -0.47 -11.11 -16.71
C GLY A 39 -1.42 -10.14 -17.43
N GLU A 40 -2.55 -9.79 -16.79
CA GLU A 40 -3.56 -8.93 -17.42
C GLU A 40 -3.09 -7.48 -17.58
N LEU A 41 -2.21 -7.01 -16.69
CA LEU A 41 -1.65 -5.67 -16.82
C LEU A 41 -0.66 -5.59 -17.98
N GLU A 42 0.20 -6.58 -18.11
CA GLU A 42 1.17 -6.67 -19.23
C GLU A 42 0.45 -6.72 -20.58
N LYS A 43 -0.60 -7.56 -20.67
CA LYS A 43 -1.43 -7.65 -21.90
C LYS A 43 -2.10 -6.31 -22.24
N ALA A 44 -2.59 -5.59 -21.23
CA ALA A 44 -3.26 -4.31 -21.43
C ALA A 44 -2.27 -3.17 -21.80
N LEU A 45 -1.03 -3.23 -21.36
CA LEU A 45 0.01 -2.24 -21.65
C LEU A 45 0.77 -2.53 -22.95
N ALA A 46 0.77 -3.76 -23.44
CA ALA A 46 1.48 -4.16 -24.67
C ALA A 46 1.10 -3.33 -25.90
N PRO A 47 -0.20 -2.96 -26.17
CA PRO A 47 -0.56 -2.10 -27.29
C PRO A 47 0.05 -0.70 -27.25
N LEU A 48 0.48 -0.23 -26.06
CA LEU A 48 1.19 1.04 -25.87
C LEU A 48 2.72 0.90 -26.04
N GLY A 49 3.21 -0.29 -26.41
CA GLY A 49 4.64 -0.59 -26.51
C GLY A 49 5.34 -0.62 -25.16
N ILE A 50 4.62 -0.94 -24.08
CA ILE A 50 5.15 -0.97 -22.70
C ILE A 50 5.28 -2.40 -22.22
N THR A 51 6.45 -2.71 -21.65
CA THR A 51 6.69 -3.92 -20.83
C THR A 51 6.65 -3.57 -19.35
N VAL A 52 6.39 -4.57 -18.50
CA VAL A 52 6.28 -4.39 -17.04
C VAL A 52 7.37 -5.18 -16.34
N SER A 53 8.08 -4.55 -15.41
CA SER A 53 8.89 -5.24 -14.41
C SER A 53 8.32 -5.02 -13.00
N TRP A 54 8.37 -6.08 -12.19
CA TRP A 54 7.77 -6.10 -10.86
C TRP A 54 8.85 -6.16 -9.78
N HIS A 55 8.77 -5.24 -8.81
CA HIS A 55 9.73 -5.11 -7.72
C HIS A 55 9.02 -5.22 -6.38
N GLU A 56 9.37 -6.26 -5.60
CA GLU A 56 8.76 -6.49 -4.28
C GLU A 56 9.51 -5.74 -3.18
N PHE A 57 8.77 -5.09 -2.29
CA PHE A 57 9.28 -4.36 -1.13
C PHE A 57 8.67 -4.89 0.17
N THR A 58 9.40 -4.79 1.26
CA THR A 58 8.97 -5.24 2.59
C THR A 58 7.87 -4.36 3.18
N SER A 59 7.83 -3.07 2.81
CA SER A 59 6.82 -2.09 3.26
C SER A 59 6.76 -0.89 2.33
N GLY A 60 5.82 0.02 2.57
CA GLY A 60 5.60 1.19 1.70
C GLY A 60 6.73 2.21 1.71
N LEU A 61 7.44 2.44 2.83
CA LEU A 61 8.51 3.44 2.87
C LEU A 61 9.65 3.11 1.91
N PRO A 62 10.30 1.93 1.94
CA PRO A 62 11.34 1.60 0.97
C PRO A 62 10.83 1.60 -0.47
N LEU A 63 9.55 1.30 -0.71
CA LEU A 63 8.95 1.41 -2.04
C LEU A 63 8.93 2.87 -2.52
N LEU A 64 8.47 3.84 -1.71
CA LEU A 64 8.45 5.24 -2.10
C LEU A 64 9.85 5.87 -2.14
N GLU A 65 10.80 5.38 -1.37
CA GLU A 65 12.22 5.73 -1.51
C GLU A 65 12.75 5.31 -2.89
N ALA A 66 12.41 4.10 -3.36
CA ALA A 66 12.76 3.63 -4.69
C ALA A 66 12.14 4.48 -5.82
N ILE A 67 10.93 4.98 -5.65
CA ILE A 67 10.33 5.96 -6.57
C ILE A 67 11.11 7.28 -6.54
N ASN A 68 11.47 7.76 -5.35
CA ASN A 68 12.16 9.03 -5.20
C ASN A 68 13.54 9.05 -5.87
N VAL A 69 14.26 7.93 -5.82
CA VAL A 69 15.57 7.78 -6.50
C VAL A 69 15.44 7.31 -7.95
N GLY A 70 14.24 7.17 -8.48
CA GLY A 70 13.99 6.82 -9.88
C GLY A 70 14.21 5.35 -10.23
N SER A 71 14.27 4.44 -9.25
CA SER A 71 14.37 2.99 -9.46
C SER A 71 13.03 2.32 -9.75
N VAL A 72 11.93 2.97 -9.41
CA VAL A 72 10.54 2.52 -9.61
C VAL A 72 9.74 3.69 -10.19
N ASP A 73 8.83 3.42 -11.12
CA ASP A 73 7.98 4.43 -11.77
C ASP A 73 6.60 4.54 -11.14
N PHE A 74 6.08 3.40 -10.66
CA PHE A 74 4.75 3.29 -10.07
C PHE A 74 4.79 2.43 -8.80
N GLY A 75 4.24 2.94 -7.70
CA GLY A 75 4.15 2.28 -6.41
C GLY A 75 2.72 1.91 -6.07
N ALA A 76 2.48 0.62 -5.87
CA ALA A 76 1.16 0.08 -5.65
C ALA A 76 0.87 -0.18 -4.17
N ASP A 77 -0.38 0.13 -3.77
CA ASP A 77 -0.98 -0.28 -2.51
C ASP A 77 -0.18 0.17 -1.27
N VAL A 78 0.16 1.47 -1.21
CA VAL A 78 0.79 2.03 0.00
C VAL A 78 -0.26 2.60 0.96
N ALA A 79 -0.02 2.46 2.26
CA ALA A 79 -0.91 3.04 3.28
C ALA A 79 -0.88 4.57 3.24
N ASP A 80 -1.95 5.19 3.73
CA ASP A 80 -2.18 6.64 3.80
C ASP A 80 -1.04 7.45 4.44
N THR A 81 -0.32 6.88 5.38
CA THR A 81 0.84 7.49 6.03
C THR A 81 2.05 7.64 5.09
N VAL A 82 2.27 6.67 4.20
CA VAL A 82 3.53 6.51 3.45
C VAL A 82 3.81 7.69 2.51
N PRO A 83 2.84 8.20 1.73
CA PRO A 83 3.05 9.38 0.90
C PRO A 83 3.42 10.63 1.68
N ILE A 84 2.95 10.76 2.94
CA ILE A 84 3.26 11.89 3.83
C ILE A 84 4.75 11.88 4.19
N PHE A 85 5.30 10.72 4.56
CA PHE A 85 6.73 10.57 4.82
C PHE A 85 7.57 10.88 3.58
N ALA A 86 7.16 10.39 2.42
CA ALA A 86 7.82 10.66 1.15
C ALA A 86 7.80 12.17 0.80
N GLN A 87 6.66 12.84 0.99
CA GLN A 87 6.52 14.28 0.79
C GLN A 87 7.41 15.07 1.78
N ALA A 88 7.45 14.66 3.05
CA ALA A 88 8.35 15.26 4.05
C ALA A 88 9.84 15.13 3.66
N ALA A 89 10.20 14.04 2.99
CA ALA A 89 11.52 13.81 2.42
C ALA A 89 11.79 14.54 1.09
N GLY A 90 10.78 15.25 0.54
CA GLY A 90 10.90 16.02 -0.69
C GLY A 90 10.65 15.22 -1.97
N ALA A 91 10.10 14.01 -1.87
CA ALA A 91 9.78 13.18 -3.02
C ALA A 91 8.71 13.85 -3.93
N LYS A 92 8.92 13.80 -5.23
CA LYS A 92 8.00 14.32 -6.24
C LYS A 92 7.11 13.19 -6.74
N LEU A 93 5.97 13.01 -6.07
CA LEU A 93 4.99 11.99 -6.36
C LEU A 93 3.73 12.57 -7.01
N ALA A 94 3.02 11.73 -7.76
CA ALA A 94 1.66 11.96 -8.20
C ALA A 94 0.75 10.86 -7.60
N TYR A 95 -0.33 11.26 -6.95
CA TYR A 95 -1.39 10.34 -6.56
C TYR A 95 -2.17 9.93 -7.80
N VAL A 96 -2.33 8.61 -8.01
CA VAL A 96 -2.99 8.05 -9.20
C VAL A 96 -4.36 7.49 -8.86
N ALA A 97 -4.45 6.73 -7.77
CA ALA A 97 -5.70 6.14 -7.31
C ALA A 97 -5.70 5.99 -5.79
N GLU A 98 -6.89 5.87 -5.20
CA GLU A 98 -7.08 5.50 -3.81
C GLU A 98 -8.04 4.30 -3.70
N GLU A 99 -7.87 3.49 -2.66
CA GLU A 99 -8.92 2.60 -2.18
C GLU A 99 -9.66 3.27 -1.03
N ALA A 100 -10.98 3.12 -1.03
CA ALA A 100 -11.81 3.62 0.07
C ALA A 100 -11.39 3.00 1.41
N ALA A 101 -11.75 3.68 2.50
CA ALA A 101 -11.38 3.32 3.87
C ALA A 101 -11.61 1.84 4.20
N SER A 102 -10.66 1.25 4.93
CA SER A 102 -10.67 -0.14 5.38
C SER A 102 -10.19 -0.24 6.84
N PRO A 103 -10.86 0.42 7.80
CA PRO A 103 -10.36 0.61 9.15
C PRO A 103 -10.12 -0.69 9.93
N SER A 104 -10.90 -1.74 9.67
CA SER A 104 -10.75 -3.06 10.29
C SER A 104 -9.61 -3.91 9.71
N ALA A 105 -8.98 -3.48 8.59
CA ALA A 105 -7.87 -4.20 8.00
C ALA A 105 -6.52 -3.95 8.70
N GLN A 106 -6.53 -3.29 9.84
CA GLN A 106 -5.39 -3.08 10.73
C GLN A 106 -5.82 -3.09 12.20
N ALA A 107 -4.97 -3.58 13.10
CA ALA A 107 -5.28 -3.64 14.51
C ALA A 107 -4.05 -3.65 15.41
N ILE A 108 -4.24 -3.27 16.67
CA ILE A 108 -3.32 -3.52 17.76
C ILE A 108 -3.68 -4.88 18.34
N LEU A 109 -2.74 -5.82 18.26
CA LEU A 109 -2.88 -7.18 18.74
C LEU A 109 -2.15 -7.39 20.06
N VAL A 110 -2.72 -8.21 20.92
CA VAL A 110 -2.07 -8.72 22.13
C VAL A 110 -2.18 -10.26 22.16
N PRO A 111 -1.25 -10.98 22.81
CA PRO A 111 -1.36 -12.42 22.98
C PRO A 111 -2.69 -12.82 23.63
N LYS A 112 -3.17 -14.04 23.34
CA LYS A 112 -4.43 -14.58 23.87
C LYS A 112 -4.57 -14.40 25.37
N ASP A 113 -3.54 -14.73 26.12
CA ASP A 113 -3.53 -14.75 27.59
C ASP A 113 -2.90 -13.48 28.19
N SER A 114 -2.70 -12.43 27.36
CA SER A 114 -2.13 -11.15 27.82
C SER A 114 -2.99 -10.52 28.90
N PRO A 115 -2.39 -9.97 29.96
CA PRO A 115 -3.09 -9.17 30.99
C PRO A 115 -3.56 -7.81 30.45
N VAL A 116 -3.03 -7.36 29.30
CA VAL A 116 -3.43 -6.10 28.65
C VAL A 116 -4.87 -6.22 28.14
N LYS A 117 -5.78 -5.39 28.64
CA LYS A 117 -7.22 -5.41 28.30
C LYS A 117 -7.68 -4.17 27.56
N SER A 118 -6.92 -3.08 27.66
CA SER A 118 -7.20 -1.79 27.02
C SER A 118 -5.93 -1.16 26.45
N VAL A 119 -6.08 -0.15 25.59
CA VAL A 119 -4.92 0.60 25.07
C VAL A 119 -4.19 1.34 26.20
N ALA A 120 -4.89 1.75 27.27
CA ALA A 120 -4.26 2.39 28.43
C ALA A 120 -3.25 1.46 29.14
N ASP A 121 -3.46 0.15 29.09
CA ASP A 121 -2.55 -0.84 29.70
C ASP A 121 -1.25 -1.02 28.91
N LEU A 122 -1.12 -0.38 27.75
CA LEU A 122 0.12 -0.36 26.97
C LEU A 122 1.19 0.54 27.58
N LYS A 123 0.87 1.34 28.60
CA LYS A 123 1.85 2.17 29.31
C LYS A 123 3.00 1.31 29.83
N GLY A 124 4.25 1.68 29.46
CA GLY A 124 5.46 0.95 29.79
C GLY A 124 5.67 -0.35 29.03
N LYS A 125 4.77 -0.72 28.09
CA LYS A 125 4.85 -1.97 27.33
C LYS A 125 5.69 -1.83 26.08
N LYS A 126 6.27 -2.96 25.64
CA LYS A 126 7.02 -3.05 24.40
C LYS A 126 6.07 -3.38 23.25
N VAL A 127 5.95 -2.46 22.29
CA VAL A 127 4.99 -2.56 21.19
C VAL A 127 5.72 -2.64 19.84
N ALA A 128 5.54 -3.74 19.12
CA ALA A 128 6.07 -3.87 17.77
C ALA A 128 5.20 -3.07 16.77
N VAL A 129 5.84 -2.30 15.92
CA VAL A 129 5.19 -1.50 14.87
C VAL A 129 6.13 -1.29 13.69
N THR A 130 5.59 -1.28 12.47
CA THR A 130 6.37 -0.91 11.28
C THR A 130 6.38 0.60 11.12
N LYS A 131 7.58 1.20 11.14
CA LYS A 131 7.77 2.65 11.06
C LYS A 131 7.13 3.23 9.79
N GLY A 132 6.29 4.26 9.97
CA GLY A 132 5.64 4.98 8.87
C GLY A 132 4.55 4.21 8.13
N ALA A 133 4.20 2.98 8.55
CA ALA A 133 3.05 2.26 8.03
C ALA A 133 1.72 2.83 8.57
N GLY A 134 0.58 2.51 7.92
CA GLY A 134 -0.74 2.90 8.42
C GLY A 134 -1.00 2.45 9.86
N SER A 135 -0.55 1.25 10.20
CA SER A 135 -0.58 0.72 11.56
C SER A 135 0.19 1.57 12.57
N HIS A 136 1.21 2.32 12.15
CA HIS A 136 1.89 3.26 13.03
C HIS A 136 0.97 4.44 13.41
N PHE A 137 0.22 4.97 12.45
CA PHE A 137 -0.77 6.00 12.75
C PHE A 137 -1.91 5.48 13.63
N LEU A 138 -2.39 4.25 13.39
CA LEU A 138 -3.38 3.61 14.27
C LEU A 138 -2.87 3.59 15.72
N LEU A 139 -1.61 3.22 15.94
CA LEU A 139 -1.02 3.20 17.29
C LEU A 139 -1.01 4.60 17.92
N LEU A 140 -0.54 5.62 17.18
CA LEU A 140 -0.53 7.01 17.68
C LEU A 140 -1.95 7.48 18.06
N ALA A 141 -2.91 7.26 17.18
CA ALA A 141 -4.31 7.66 17.39
C ALA A 141 -4.95 6.93 18.59
N ALA A 142 -4.68 5.63 18.74
CA ALA A 142 -5.20 4.83 19.85
C ALA A 142 -4.60 5.25 21.19
N LEU A 143 -3.30 5.50 21.24
CA LEU A 143 -2.60 6.01 22.43
C LEU A 143 -3.18 7.37 22.84
N ALA A 144 -3.26 8.32 21.91
CA ALA A 144 -3.80 9.66 22.17
C ALA A 144 -5.22 9.62 22.69
N LYS A 145 -6.10 8.78 22.09
CA LYS A 145 -7.48 8.57 22.57
C LYS A 145 -7.54 8.01 23.99
N SER A 146 -6.50 7.29 24.43
CA SER A 146 -6.39 6.70 25.76
C SER A 146 -5.61 7.56 26.74
N GLY A 147 -5.28 8.82 26.39
CA GLY A 147 -4.51 9.75 27.22
C GLY A 147 -3.02 9.43 27.31
N LEU A 148 -2.51 8.62 26.39
CA LEU A 148 -1.10 8.26 26.31
C LEU A 148 -0.43 8.94 25.10
N THR A 149 0.90 9.05 25.17
CA THR A 149 1.75 9.48 24.06
C THR A 149 2.63 8.32 23.59
N PHE A 150 3.31 8.49 22.49
CA PHE A 150 4.26 7.48 21.99
C PHE A 150 5.45 7.25 22.94
N LYS A 151 5.75 8.24 23.81
CA LYS A 151 6.79 8.15 24.84
C LYS A 151 6.38 7.28 26.04
N ASP A 152 5.09 6.99 26.22
CA ASP A 152 4.59 6.14 27.29
C ASP A 152 4.76 4.64 27.02
N ILE A 153 5.21 4.27 25.81
CA ILE A 153 5.50 2.89 25.40
C ILE A 153 6.96 2.73 25.02
N THR A 154 7.41 1.48 24.86
CA THR A 154 8.72 1.15 24.26
C THR A 154 8.49 0.63 22.86
N PRO A 155 8.62 1.47 21.80
CA PRO A 155 8.39 1.01 20.43
C PRO A 155 9.52 0.11 19.94
N ALA A 156 9.15 -1.01 19.32
CA ALA A 156 10.05 -1.87 18.56
C ALA A 156 9.74 -1.73 17.07
N TYR A 157 10.62 -1.02 16.34
CA TYR A 157 10.46 -0.84 14.90
C TYR A 157 10.91 -2.10 14.16
N LEU A 158 9.94 -2.85 13.66
CA LEU A 158 10.15 -4.15 13.02
C LEU A 158 9.45 -4.21 11.66
N THR A 159 10.01 -5.02 10.75
CA THR A 159 9.28 -5.40 9.53
C THR A 159 8.06 -6.25 9.89
N PRO A 160 7.07 -6.43 9.00
CA PRO A 160 5.92 -7.29 9.32
C PRO A 160 6.31 -8.71 9.72
N ALA A 161 7.31 -9.30 9.05
CA ALA A 161 7.78 -10.66 9.35
C ALA A 161 8.46 -10.74 10.73
N ASP A 162 9.36 -9.79 11.03
CA ASP A 162 10.05 -9.71 12.32
C ASP A 162 9.10 -9.37 13.46
N GLY A 163 8.12 -8.48 13.19
CA GLY A 163 7.05 -8.14 14.15
C GLY A 163 6.22 -9.35 14.53
N ARG A 164 5.84 -10.17 13.53
CA ARG A 164 5.15 -11.44 13.78
C ARG A 164 6.01 -12.40 14.60
N ALA A 165 7.28 -12.58 14.23
CA ALA A 165 8.19 -13.47 14.96
C ALA A 165 8.37 -13.03 16.41
N ALA A 166 8.59 -11.72 16.65
CA ALA A 166 8.71 -11.16 18.00
C ALA A 166 7.42 -11.33 18.82
N PHE A 167 6.26 -11.17 18.20
CA PHE A 167 4.96 -11.31 18.83
C PHE A 167 4.68 -12.76 19.24
N VAL A 168 4.85 -13.71 18.32
CA VAL A 168 4.63 -15.14 18.58
C VAL A 168 5.58 -15.69 19.65
N SER A 169 6.81 -15.16 19.72
CA SER A 169 7.82 -15.52 20.72
C SER A 169 7.68 -14.76 22.06
N ASN A 170 6.64 -13.96 22.24
CA ASN A 170 6.41 -13.10 23.41
C ASN A 170 7.57 -12.13 23.72
N ASN A 171 8.32 -11.72 22.70
CA ASN A 171 9.41 -10.73 22.82
C ASN A 171 8.88 -9.28 22.79
N VAL A 172 7.59 -9.11 22.53
CA VAL A 172 6.84 -7.85 22.60
C VAL A 172 5.49 -8.10 23.25
N ASP A 173 4.95 -7.10 23.96
CA ASP A 173 3.65 -7.20 24.65
C ASP A 173 2.47 -6.99 23.72
N ALA A 174 2.66 -6.24 22.63
CA ALA A 174 1.67 -5.99 21.59
C ALA A 174 2.34 -5.83 20.23
N TRP A 175 1.55 -6.06 19.17
CA TRP A 175 1.98 -5.86 17.80
C TRP A 175 0.90 -5.15 17.00
N VAL A 176 1.27 -4.09 16.29
CA VAL A 176 0.34 -3.37 15.42
C VAL A 176 0.54 -3.85 14.00
N ALA A 177 -0.46 -4.56 13.50
CA ALA A 177 -0.40 -5.27 12.24
C ALA A 177 -1.55 -4.89 11.30
N TRP A 178 -1.43 -5.30 10.06
CA TRP A 178 -2.46 -5.19 9.02
C TRP A 178 -2.64 -6.51 8.30
N ASP A 179 -3.72 -6.64 7.55
CA ASP A 179 -4.00 -7.85 6.79
C ASP A 179 -3.05 -8.04 5.59
N PRO A 180 -2.67 -9.29 5.33
CA PRO A 180 -3.16 -10.54 5.92
C PRO A 180 -2.44 -10.98 7.21
N PHE A 181 -1.46 -10.22 7.69
CA PHE A 181 -0.68 -10.58 8.88
C PHE A 181 -1.55 -10.57 10.15
N LEU A 182 -2.47 -9.58 10.27
CA LEU A 182 -3.45 -9.45 11.34
C LEU A 182 -4.29 -10.73 11.46
N THR A 183 -5.01 -11.09 10.41
CA THR A 183 -5.90 -12.26 10.40
C THR A 183 -5.12 -13.57 10.61
N SER A 184 -3.96 -13.69 9.96
CA SER A 184 -3.09 -14.86 10.14
C SER A 184 -2.66 -15.05 11.59
N ALA A 185 -2.27 -13.99 12.29
CA ALA A 185 -1.90 -14.06 13.70
C ALA A 185 -3.09 -14.39 14.61
N SER A 186 -4.24 -13.76 14.37
CA SER A 186 -5.46 -14.01 15.14
C SER A 186 -5.88 -15.48 15.04
N ARG A 187 -5.88 -16.06 13.84
CA ARG A 187 -6.27 -17.46 13.62
C ARG A 187 -5.25 -18.47 14.14
N GLN A 188 -3.94 -18.20 13.99
CA GLN A 188 -2.90 -19.17 14.32
C GLN A 188 -2.49 -19.14 15.79
N SER A 189 -2.47 -17.99 16.43
CA SER A 189 -2.04 -17.84 17.83
C SER A 189 -3.15 -17.44 18.79
N GLY A 190 -4.39 -17.26 18.29
CA GLY A 190 -5.50 -16.78 19.09
C GLY A 190 -5.28 -15.35 19.60
N ALA A 191 -4.47 -14.55 18.91
CA ALA A 191 -4.22 -13.16 19.26
C ALA A 191 -5.54 -12.38 19.34
N ARG A 192 -5.64 -11.51 20.36
CA ARG A 192 -6.83 -10.67 20.55
C ARG A 192 -6.59 -9.28 19.97
N THR A 193 -7.61 -8.77 19.29
CA THR A 193 -7.66 -7.35 18.89
C THR A 193 -7.94 -6.49 20.13
N LEU A 194 -7.04 -5.57 20.41
CA LEU A 194 -7.19 -4.57 21.47
C LEU A 194 -7.91 -3.32 20.95
N SER A 195 -7.59 -2.90 19.75
CA SER A 195 -8.20 -1.79 19.02
C SER A 195 -7.93 -1.94 17.53
N ASP A 196 -8.85 -1.48 16.69
CA ASP A 196 -8.69 -1.34 15.26
C ASP A 196 -8.91 0.13 14.83
N GLY A 197 -8.95 0.40 13.52
CA GLY A 197 -9.14 1.74 12.98
C GLY A 197 -10.58 2.24 12.99
N SER A 198 -11.54 1.45 13.47
CA SER A 198 -12.97 1.78 13.47
C SER A 198 -13.31 3.00 14.33
N ASN A 199 -14.55 3.47 14.22
CA ASN A 199 -15.07 4.62 14.96
C ASN A 199 -14.25 5.92 14.75
N GLY A 200 -13.76 6.13 13.51
CA GLY A 200 -13.03 7.32 13.11
C GLY A 200 -11.60 7.40 13.64
N LEU A 201 -11.07 6.29 14.18
CA LEU A 201 -9.72 6.28 14.75
C LEU A 201 -8.64 6.38 13.67
N ALA A 202 -8.70 5.50 12.64
CA ALA A 202 -7.81 5.53 11.49
C ALA A 202 -8.50 4.90 10.28
N SER A 203 -8.68 5.63 9.19
CA SER A 203 -9.44 5.16 8.02
C SER A 203 -8.73 4.06 7.24
N TYR A 204 -7.41 4.05 7.29
CA TYR A 204 -6.58 3.11 6.56
C TYR A 204 -6.92 3.05 5.07
N LYS A 205 -6.90 4.21 4.41
CA LYS A 205 -6.93 4.29 2.96
C LYS A 205 -5.65 3.74 2.36
N ARG A 206 -5.75 3.27 1.13
CA ARG A 206 -4.58 2.83 0.36
C ARG A 206 -4.44 3.71 -0.86
N TYR A 207 -3.20 3.99 -1.24
CA TYR A 207 -2.90 4.82 -2.40
C TYR A 207 -2.03 4.09 -3.41
N TYR A 208 -2.24 4.46 -4.66
CA TYR A 208 -1.41 4.09 -5.79
C TYR A 208 -0.76 5.38 -6.29
N VAL A 209 0.55 5.39 -6.36
CA VAL A 209 1.32 6.60 -6.64
C VAL A 209 2.31 6.35 -7.77
N ALA A 210 2.64 7.40 -8.52
CA ALA A 210 3.68 7.35 -9.54
C ALA A 210 4.73 8.42 -9.25
N SER A 211 5.92 8.31 -9.85
CA SER A 211 6.81 9.46 -9.93
C SER A 211 6.12 10.56 -10.74
N ALA A 212 6.26 11.83 -10.32
CA ALA A 212 5.64 12.95 -11.02
C ALA A 212 6.08 13.02 -12.50
N ALA A 213 7.34 12.68 -12.78
CA ALA A 213 7.89 12.64 -14.13
C ALA A 213 7.25 11.55 -15.01
N PHE A 214 6.98 10.37 -14.45
CA PHE A 214 6.27 9.31 -15.16
C PHE A 214 4.82 9.72 -15.43
N ALA A 215 4.14 10.28 -14.43
CA ALA A 215 2.77 10.75 -14.57
C ALA A 215 2.60 11.83 -15.66
N ASP A 216 3.61 12.68 -15.84
CA ASP A 216 3.61 13.71 -16.89
C ASP A 216 3.76 13.13 -18.30
N ARG A 217 4.56 12.07 -18.44
CA ARG A 217 4.86 11.49 -19.76
C ARG A 217 3.88 10.41 -20.19
N ARG A 218 3.39 9.60 -19.24
CA ARG A 218 2.67 8.35 -19.50
C ARG A 218 1.29 8.29 -18.84
N GLY A 219 0.54 9.38 -18.99
CA GLY A 219 -0.88 9.41 -18.57
C GLY A 219 -1.74 8.35 -19.26
N ASP A 220 -1.37 7.91 -20.47
CA ASP A 220 -1.98 6.79 -21.19
C ASP A 220 -1.80 5.47 -20.42
N ALA A 221 -0.58 5.17 -20.00
CA ALA A 221 -0.28 3.97 -19.20
C ALA A 221 -0.96 4.02 -17.83
N LEU A 222 -0.96 5.17 -17.16
CA LEU A 222 -1.65 5.34 -15.87
C LEU A 222 -3.16 5.09 -16.01
N ASN A 223 -3.76 5.46 -17.13
CA ASN A 223 -5.19 5.20 -17.38
C ASN A 223 -5.48 3.69 -17.49
N VAL A 224 -4.61 2.95 -18.17
CA VAL A 224 -4.70 1.47 -18.23
C VAL A 224 -4.53 0.86 -16.84
N ILE A 225 -3.51 1.28 -16.08
CA ILE A 225 -3.25 0.79 -14.72
C ILE A 225 -4.44 1.06 -13.81
N PHE A 226 -4.97 2.30 -13.81
CA PHE A 226 -6.12 2.69 -13.01
C PHE A 226 -7.34 1.79 -13.30
N ASN A 227 -7.67 1.60 -14.57
CA ASN A 227 -8.80 0.77 -14.97
C ASN A 227 -8.60 -0.69 -14.54
N LYS A 228 -7.39 -1.25 -14.74
CA LYS A 228 -7.10 -2.63 -14.32
C LYS A 228 -7.16 -2.82 -12.82
N LEU A 229 -6.71 -1.86 -12.03
CA LEU A 229 -6.85 -1.87 -10.57
C LEU A 229 -8.34 -1.84 -10.16
N ALA A 230 -9.15 -0.96 -10.76
CA ALA A 230 -10.57 -0.85 -10.47
C ALA A 230 -11.36 -2.12 -10.86
N GLU A 231 -11.06 -2.69 -12.03
CA GLU A 231 -11.63 -3.97 -12.49
C GLU A 231 -11.27 -5.12 -11.54
N THR A 232 -9.98 -5.23 -11.17
CA THR A 232 -9.49 -6.27 -10.26
C THR A 232 -10.10 -6.13 -8.87
N GLY A 233 -10.26 -4.91 -8.36
CA GLY A 233 -10.93 -4.67 -7.07
C GLY A 233 -12.38 -5.16 -7.06
N LYS A 234 -13.15 -4.85 -8.11
CA LYS A 234 -14.51 -5.38 -8.29
C LYS A 234 -14.51 -6.91 -8.37
N TRP A 235 -13.56 -7.48 -9.13
CA TRP A 235 -13.45 -8.93 -9.27
C TRP A 235 -13.16 -9.63 -7.93
N VAL A 236 -12.23 -9.11 -7.13
CA VAL A 236 -11.90 -9.67 -5.79
C VAL A 236 -13.14 -9.69 -4.89
N LYS A 237 -13.94 -8.62 -4.88
CA LYS A 237 -15.16 -8.55 -4.07
C LYS A 237 -16.26 -9.49 -4.57
N ALA A 238 -16.35 -9.72 -5.89
CA ALA A 238 -17.31 -10.62 -6.49
C ALA A 238 -16.89 -12.11 -6.39
N ASN A 239 -15.57 -12.39 -6.29
CA ASN A 239 -15.01 -13.74 -6.31
C ASN A 239 -14.06 -13.97 -5.12
N PRO A 240 -14.53 -13.84 -3.85
CA PRO A 240 -13.65 -13.84 -2.68
C PRO A 240 -12.86 -15.14 -2.50
N LYS A 241 -13.46 -16.29 -2.81
CA LYS A 241 -12.81 -17.61 -2.70
C LYS A 241 -11.72 -17.82 -3.75
N ASP A 242 -11.98 -17.42 -5.00
CA ASP A 242 -10.99 -17.55 -6.07
C ASP A 242 -9.80 -16.61 -5.82
N ALA A 243 -10.07 -15.37 -5.42
CA ALA A 243 -9.04 -14.43 -5.01
C ALA A 243 -8.20 -14.97 -3.83
N ALA A 244 -8.86 -15.54 -2.82
CA ALA A 244 -8.18 -16.14 -1.68
C ALA A 244 -7.32 -17.33 -2.08
N THR A 245 -7.78 -18.17 -3.00
CA THR A 245 -7.01 -19.33 -3.49
C THR A 245 -5.72 -18.90 -4.21
N ILE A 246 -5.80 -17.90 -5.09
CA ILE A 246 -4.63 -17.35 -5.79
C ILE A 246 -3.62 -16.77 -4.78
N LEU A 247 -4.09 -15.95 -3.86
CA LEU A 247 -3.24 -15.24 -2.91
C LEU A 247 -2.65 -16.16 -1.83
N ALA A 248 -3.38 -17.20 -1.42
CA ALA A 248 -2.91 -18.20 -0.46
C ALA A 248 -1.64 -18.89 -0.96
N GLY A 249 -1.61 -19.28 -2.23
CA GLY A 249 -0.43 -19.87 -2.87
C GLY A 249 0.77 -18.89 -2.91
N LEU A 250 0.53 -17.61 -3.14
CA LEU A 250 1.58 -16.59 -3.19
C LEU A 250 2.13 -16.21 -1.80
N TRP A 251 1.27 -16.17 -0.80
CA TRP A 251 1.61 -15.67 0.54
C TRP A 251 2.02 -16.79 1.51
N GLY A 252 1.73 -18.05 1.19
CA GLY A 252 1.94 -19.18 2.09
C GLY A 252 1.04 -19.12 3.33
N ILE A 253 -0.19 -18.62 3.15
CA ILE A 253 -1.21 -18.43 4.20
C ILE A 253 -2.43 -19.27 3.82
N ASP A 254 -3.12 -19.83 4.81
CA ASP A 254 -4.37 -20.57 4.60
C ASP A 254 -5.41 -19.76 3.85
N ALA A 255 -6.10 -20.37 2.87
CA ALA A 255 -7.03 -19.67 1.99
C ALA A 255 -8.21 -19.04 2.75
N ALA A 256 -8.71 -19.71 3.80
CA ALA A 256 -9.79 -19.14 4.61
C ALA A 256 -9.32 -17.91 5.42
N ALA A 257 -8.06 -17.88 5.84
CA ALA A 257 -7.47 -16.70 6.46
C ALA A 257 -7.32 -15.55 5.46
N VAL A 258 -6.96 -15.86 4.21
CA VAL A 258 -6.87 -14.85 3.14
C VAL A 258 -8.26 -14.31 2.76
N GLU A 259 -9.27 -15.17 2.66
CA GLU A 259 -10.65 -14.76 2.39
C GLU A 259 -11.17 -13.81 3.49
N GLU A 260 -10.94 -14.14 4.77
CA GLU A 260 -11.28 -13.30 5.90
C GLU A 260 -10.52 -11.96 5.84
N ALA A 261 -9.21 -11.97 5.63
CA ALA A 261 -8.40 -10.76 5.49
C ALA A 261 -8.90 -9.85 4.34
N ASN A 262 -9.24 -10.44 3.19
CA ASN A 262 -9.80 -9.71 2.05
C ASN A 262 -11.20 -9.12 2.36
N SER A 263 -11.96 -9.70 3.29
CA SER A 263 -13.26 -9.17 3.68
C SER A 263 -13.15 -7.81 4.41
N HIS A 264 -12.05 -7.57 5.12
CA HIS A 264 -11.78 -6.32 5.83
C HIS A 264 -11.39 -5.16 4.89
N ARG A 265 -10.96 -5.45 3.65
CA ARG A 265 -10.55 -4.45 2.66
C ARG A 265 -11.71 -4.05 1.76
N SER A 266 -11.79 -2.77 1.43
CA SER A 266 -12.83 -2.26 0.52
C SER A 266 -12.59 -2.68 -0.93
N TYR A 267 -11.33 -2.65 -1.39
CA TYR A 267 -10.93 -2.82 -2.80
C TYR A 267 -11.68 -1.91 -3.79
N ASN A 268 -12.35 -0.88 -3.26
CA ASN A 268 -13.04 0.12 -4.06
C ASN A 268 -12.04 1.18 -4.51
N VAL A 269 -11.46 0.94 -5.69
CA VAL A 269 -10.47 1.84 -6.32
C VAL A 269 -11.18 2.99 -7.00
N GLY A 270 -10.78 4.21 -6.69
CA GLY A 270 -11.32 5.45 -7.25
C GLY A 270 -10.25 6.50 -7.49
N ALA A 271 -10.67 7.59 -8.14
CA ALA A 271 -9.82 8.76 -8.35
C ALA A 271 -9.54 9.47 -7.02
N VAL A 272 -8.31 9.95 -6.86
CA VAL A 272 -7.95 10.79 -5.71
C VAL A 272 -8.50 12.19 -5.90
N THR A 273 -9.07 12.76 -4.84
CA THR A 273 -9.57 14.15 -4.85
C THR A 273 -8.97 14.94 -3.69
N VAL A 274 -8.85 16.27 -3.85
CA VAL A 274 -8.35 17.13 -2.75
C VAL A 274 -9.17 16.98 -1.46
N PRO A 275 -10.52 16.97 -1.50
CA PRO A 275 -11.30 16.66 -0.29
C PRO A 275 -11.04 15.27 0.28
N GLY A 276 -10.74 14.29 -0.58
CA GLY A 276 -10.39 12.90 -0.17
C GLY A 276 -9.08 12.82 0.63
N LEU A 277 -8.20 13.83 0.50
CA LEU A 277 -6.94 13.94 1.25
C LEU A 277 -7.07 14.62 2.62
N SER A 278 -8.27 14.98 3.06
CA SER A 278 -8.48 15.72 4.32
C SER A 278 -7.91 15.01 5.56
N GLU A 279 -7.98 13.67 5.61
CA GLU A 279 -7.39 12.89 6.70
C GLU A 279 -5.86 12.88 6.67
N GLN A 280 -5.24 13.04 5.52
CA GLN A 280 -3.79 13.08 5.37
C GLN A 280 -3.16 14.18 6.24
N GLN A 281 -3.82 15.34 6.39
CA GLN A 281 -3.30 16.40 7.24
C GLN A 281 -3.32 16.01 8.72
N ARG A 282 -4.39 15.36 9.19
CA ARG A 282 -4.48 14.84 10.57
C ARG A 282 -3.36 13.83 10.85
N ILE A 283 -3.09 12.95 9.88
CA ILE A 283 -2.00 11.97 9.98
C ILE A 283 -0.65 12.69 10.05
N ALA A 284 -0.38 13.64 9.15
CA ALA A 284 0.85 14.41 9.12
C ALA A 284 1.11 15.15 10.45
N ASP A 285 0.08 15.83 10.95
CA ASP A 285 0.16 16.60 12.21
C ASP A 285 0.47 15.69 13.40
N ALA A 286 -0.13 14.49 13.46
CA ALA A 286 0.16 13.51 14.51
C ALA A 286 1.63 13.06 14.49
N PHE A 287 2.18 12.75 13.31
CA PHE A 287 3.59 12.35 13.20
C PHE A 287 4.57 13.49 13.50
N VAL A 288 4.20 14.73 13.16
CA VAL A 288 4.99 15.93 13.52
C VAL A 288 4.96 16.16 15.04
N ALA A 289 3.79 16.06 15.67
CA ALA A 289 3.64 16.24 17.12
C ALA A 289 4.50 15.24 17.93
N GLU A 290 4.62 14.01 17.44
CA GLU A 290 5.46 12.97 18.06
C GLU A 290 6.94 13.05 17.64
N GLY A 291 7.33 14.05 16.83
CA GLY A 291 8.70 14.23 16.35
C GLY A 291 9.18 13.16 15.37
N LEU A 292 8.25 12.41 14.76
CA LEU A 292 8.54 11.33 13.81
C LEU A 292 8.71 11.86 12.39
N ILE A 293 8.17 13.04 12.10
CA ILE A 293 8.42 13.85 10.91
C ILE A 293 9.04 15.16 11.37
N PRO A 294 10.19 15.61 10.81
CA PRO A 294 10.96 16.73 11.35
C PRO A 294 10.37 18.12 11.06
N LYS A 295 9.42 18.21 10.11
CA LYS A 295 8.82 19.48 9.68
C LYS A 295 7.35 19.29 9.32
N LYS A 296 6.59 20.38 9.42
CA LYS A 296 5.20 20.41 8.96
C LYS A 296 5.13 20.12 7.45
N VAL A 297 4.12 19.36 7.07
CA VAL A 297 3.80 19.00 5.69
C VAL A 297 2.41 19.54 5.38
N ASN A 298 2.25 20.26 4.27
CA ASN A 298 0.94 20.57 3.70
C ASN A 298 0.56 19.43 2.75
N THR A 299 -0.36 18.57 3.15
CA THR A 299 -0.70 17.36 2.41
C THR A 299 -1.51 17.62 1.14
N THR A 300 -2.00 18.83 0.93
CA THR A 300 -2.64 19.24 -0.32
C THR A 300 -1.66 19.77 -1.38
N ASP A 301 -0.39 20.00 -0.99
CA ASP A 301 0.68 20.40 -1.90
C ASP A 301 1.28 19.16 -2.58
N VAL A 302 0.43 18.49 -3.36
CA VAL A 302 0.76 17.24 -4.06
C VAL A 302 0.17 17.27 -5.47
N LYS A 303 0.81 16.52 -6.37
CA LYS A 303 0.25 16.28 -7.69
C LYS A 303 -0.80 15.18 -7.61
N ILE A 304 -1.96 15.44 -8.18
CA ILE A 304 -3.02 14.44 -8.39
C ILE A 304 -3.16 14.23 -9.90
N TRP A 305 -3.03 12.99 -10.32
CA TRP A 305 -3.36 12.59 -11.67
C TRP A 305 -4.83 12.20 -11.74
N ALA A 306 -5.55 12.67 -12.76
CA ALA A 306 -6.95 12.36 -12.95
C ALA A 306 -7.12 11.36 -14.11
N PRO A 307 -7.89 10.26 -13.92
CA PRO A 307 -8.21 9.34 -15.00
C PRO A 307 -9.06 10.03 -16.07
N LYS A 308 -8.87 9.62 -17.34
CA LYS A 308 -9.70 10.14 -18.45
C LYS A 308 -11.07 9.47 -18.39
N GLY A 309 -12.12 10.27 -18.39
CA GLY A 309 -13.52 9.80 -18.44
C GLY A 309 -14.14 9.48 -17.07
N SER A 310 -13.57 10.00 -15.99
CA SER A 310 -14.21 10.04 -14.65
C SER A 310 -15.01 11.30 -14.42
#